data_301c03d6ccc7472fb62b8bca326deb40
#
_entry.id   301c03d6ccc7472fb62b8bca326deb40
#
_cell.length_a   1.000
_cell.length_b   1.000
_cell.length_c   1.000
_cell.angle_alpha   90.00
_cell.angle_beta   90.00
_cell.angle_gamma   90.00
#
_symmetry.space_group_name_H-M   'P 1'
#
loop_
_entity.id
_entity.type
_entity.pdbx_description
1 polymer ?
#
loop_
_entity_poly.entity_id
_entity_poly.type
_entity_poly.pdbx_seq_one_letter_code
_entity_poly.pdbx_strand_id
1 'polypeptide(L)'
;TLLFSATLPQNILRISERYLNKPERISTGATSVPIAKIKQETLQVFKENKYDELIDQFLTRKGSILVFVKTKRGADKMVKRLKEESHSADAIHGDLRQSKRDRVINSFRKGLKRILIATDVAARGLDIPLIQHVINYDLPQVPEDYIHRIGRTARAGSEGSALTFLTPDDRLMWNSINKLIDPNFKPAPSGLRKNSKSKRRGKGPNNKKRKARDEKKSYGKGRQERSSSFR
;
A
#
# COMPACT_ATOMS: atom_id res chain seq x y z
N THR A 1 22.58 -19.07 22.12
CA THR A 1 21.54 -18.35 21.38
C THR A 1 22.11 -17.88 20.07
N LEU A 2 21.38 -18.07 18.97
CA LEU A 2 21.75 -17.62 17.62
C LEU A 2 20.71 -16.60 17.13
N LEU A 3 21.19 -15.53 16.50
CA LEU A 3 20.35 -14.52 15.85
C LEU A 3 20.69 -14.45 14.37
N PHE A 4 19.70 -14.66 13.53
CA PHE A 4 19.82 -14.50 12.06
C PHE A 4 18.91 -13.37 11.62
N SER A 5 19.46 -12.43 10.87
CA SER A 5 18.67 -11.33 10.29
C SER A 5 19.33 -10.82 9.00
N ALA A 6 18.52 -10.46 8.02
CA ALA A 6 19.02 -9.80 6.81
C ALA A 6 19.32 -8.31 7.05
N THR A 7 18.69 -7.70 8.05
CA THR A 7 18.90 -6.30 8.44
C THR A 7 19.06 -6.23 9.95
N LEU A 8 19.97 -5.38 10.43
CA LEU A 8 20.23 -5.19 11.87
C LEU A 8 20.01 -3.71 12.26
N PRO A 9 18.77 -3.22 12.28
CA PRO A 9 18.47 -1.87 12.75
C PRO A 9 18.74 -1.75 14.26
N GLN A 10 18.94 -0.53 14.74
CA GLN A 10 19.37 -0.25 16.14
C GLN A 10 18.47 -0.87 17.22
N ASN A 11 17.16 -0.94 16.97
CA ASN A 11 16.22 -1.58 17.88
C ASN A 11 16.48 -3.10 18.03
N ILE A 12 16.82 -3.77 16.92
CA ILE A 12 17.16 -5.20 16.94
C ILE A 12 18.50 -5.43 17.62
N LEU A 13 19.49 -4.56 17.40
CA LEU A 13 20.76 -4.62 18.12
C LEU A 13 20.57 -4.51 19.63
N ARG A 14 19.77 -3.56 20.11
CA ARG A 14 19.45 -3.43 21.54
C ARG A 14 18.73 -4.64 22.12
N ILE A 15 17.84 -5.25 21.35
CA ILE A 15 17.17 -6.50 21.76
C ILE A 15 18.20 -7.63 21.81
N SER A 16 19.07 -7.75 20.84
CA SER A 16 20.06 -8.82 20.76
C SER A 16 21.03 -8.80 21.95
N GLU A 17 21.43 -7.62 22.43
CA GLU A 17 22.28 -7.45 23.61
C GLU A 17 21.71 -8.08 24.87
N ARG A 18 20.39 -8.20 24.99
CA ARG A 18 19.73 -8.83 26.15
C ARG A 18 19.73 -10.36 26.09
N TYR A 19 19.86 -10.95 24.93
CA TYR A 19 19.72 -12.40 24.71
C TYR A 19 21.01 -13.07 24.27
N LEU A 20 21.99 -12.29 23.81
CA LEU A 20 23.28 -12.80 23.35
C LEU A 20 24.37 -12.46 24.34
N ASN A 21 25.19 -13.45 24.71
CA ASN A 21 26.35 -13.27 25.57
C ASN A 21 27.61 -13.25 24.70
N LYS A 22 28.31 -12.10 24.60
CA LYS A 22 29.54 -11.90 23.82
C LYS A 22 29.41 -12.52 22.40
N PRO A 23 28.40 -12.09 21.60
CA PRO A 23 28.15 -12.72 20.31
C PRO A 23 29.25 -12.42 19.32
N GLU A 24 29.66 -13.43 18.57
CA GLU A 24 30.44 -13.25 17.37
C GLU A 24 29.49 -12.80 16.24
N ARG A 25 29.89 -11.76 15.51
CA ARG A 25 29.10 -11.19 14.41
C ARG A 25 29.69 -11.62 13.08
N ILE A 26 28.96 -12.49 12.38
CA ILE A 26 29.32 -12.95 11.04
C ILE A 26 28.41 -12.24 10.02
N SER A 27 29.01 -11.53 9.08
CA SER A 27 28.29 -10.87 7.99
C SER A 27 28.66 -11.52 6.65
N THR A 28 27.66 -12.03 5.95
CA THR A 28 27.83 -12.67 4.64
C THR A 28 27.47 -11.70 3.50
N GLY A 29 28.32 -10.73 3.22
CA GLY A 29 28.17 -9.77 2.12
C GLY A 29 27.41 -8.48 2.48
N ALA A 30 27.41 -7.53 1.55
CA ALA A 30 26.68 -6.28 1.70
C ALA A 30 25.20 -6.49 1.43
N THR A 31 24.34 -5.92 2.26
CA THR A 31 22.88 -5.95 2.15
C THR A 31 22.36 -5.40 0.82
N SER A 32 23.19 -4.67 0.09
CA SER A 32 22.88 -4.03 -1.19
C SER A 32 23.05 -4.93 -2.43
N VAL A 33 23.79 -6.04 -2.33
CA VAL A 33 24.10 -6.89 -3.50
C VAL A 33 22.85 -7.58 -4.10
N PRO A 34 21.88 -8.09 -3.33
CA PRO A 34 20.66 -8.62 -3.91
C PRO A 34 19.82 -7.57 -4.64
N ILE A 35 19.88 -6.31 -4.19
CA ILE A 35 19.10 -5.20 -4.74
C ILE A 35 19.61 -4.82 -6.15
N ALA A 36 20.91 -4.91 -6.39
CA ALA A 36 21.52 -4.56 -7.67
C ALA A 36 21.05 -5.44 -8.85
N LYS A 37 20.55 -6.64 -8.58
CA LYS A 37 20.02 -7.56 -9.60
C LYS A 37 18.53 -7.41 -9.87
N ILE A 38 17.83 -6.53 -9.14
CA ILE A 38 16.41 -6.31 -9.28
C ILE A 38 16.18 -5.04 -10.08
N LYS A 39 15.53 -5.17 -11.23
CA LYS A 39 15.07 -4.00 -11.98
C LYS A 39 13.96 -3.31 -11.19
N GLN A 40 14.26 -2.13 -10.64
CA GLN A 40 13.31 -1.36 -9.86
C GLN A 40 12.68 -0.26 -10.72
N GLU A 41 11.37 -0.18 -10.68
CA GLU A 41 10.57 0.79 -11.40
C GLU A 41 9.61 1.48 -10.43
N THR A 42 9.30 2.75 -10.66
CA THR A 42 8.29 3.49 -9.92
C THR A 42 7.26 4.07 -10.85
N LEU A 43 6.00 4.04 -10.46
CA LEU A 43 4.89 4.62 -11.20
C LEU A 43 4.13 5.59 -10.31
N GLN A 44 4.07 6.86 -10.74
CA GLN A 44 3.26 7.87 -10.06
C GLN A 44 1.80 7.66 -10.45
N VAL A 45 0.94 7.46 -9.45
CA VAL A 45 -0.48 7.15 -9.66
C VAL A 45 -1.35 7.96 -8.72
N PHE A 46 -2.54 8.32 -9.16
CA PHE A 46 -3.57 8.79 -8.25
C PHE A 46 -4.26 7.61 -7.57
N LYS A 47 -4.74 7.83 -6.37
CA LYS A 47 -5.34 6.78 -5.54
C LYS A 47 -6.53 6.10 -6.24
N GLU A 48 -7.29 6.86 -6.98
CA GLU A 48 -8.46 6.44 -7.74
C GLU A 48 -8.08 5.47 -8.87
N ASN A 49 -6.94 5.69 -9.51
CA ASN A 49 -6.49 4.94 -10.69
C ASN A 49 -5.60 3.74 -10.35
N LYS A 50 -5.21 3.57 -9.07
CA LYS A 50 -4.26 2.51 -8.67
C LYS A 50 -4.69 1.11 -9.12
N TYR A 51 -5.97 0.82 -9.10
CA TYR A 51 -6.45 -0.51 -9.47
C TYR A 51 -6.39 -0.73 -10.98
N ASP A 52 -6.79 0.24 -11.76
CA ASP A 52 -6.77 0.13 -13.23
C ASP A 52 -5.33 0.01 -13.73
N GLU A 53 -4.42 0.81 -13.17
CA GLU A 53 -2.98 0.66 -13.41
C GLU A 53 -2.45 -0.73 -13.01
N LEU A 54 -2.95 -1.32 -11.93
CA LEU A 54 -2.57 -2.68 -11.55
C LEU A 54 -3.01 -3.71 -12.60
N ILE A 55 -4.20 -3.56 -13.15
CA ILE A 55 -4.69 -4.44 -14.23
C ILE A 55 -3.81 -4.30 -15.48
N ASP A 56 -3.44 -3.09 -15.87
CA ASP A 56 -2.53 -2.86 -17.00
C ASP A 56 -1.16 -3.51 -16.80
N GLN A 57 -0.65 -3.48 -15.55
CA GLN A 57 0.58 -4.19 -15.21
C GLN A 57 0.44 -5.71 -15.33
N PHE A 58 -0.73 -6.27 -15.07
CA PHE A 58 -0.98 -7.71 -15.27
C PHE A 58 -1.04 -8.11 -16.74
N LEU A 59 -1.45 -7.22 -17.61
CA LEU A 59 -1.48 -7.45 -19.05
C LEU A 59 -0.07 -7.42 -19.67
N THR A 60 0.76 -6.52 -19.19
CA THR A 60 2.11 -6.29 -19.76
C THR A 60 3.17 -7.24 -19.20
N ARG A 61 3.03 -7.70 -17.95
CA ARG A 61 4.00 -8.58 -17.28
C ARG A 61 3.58 -10.05 -17.39
N LYS A 62 4.45 -10.87 -17.91
CA LYS A 62 4.24 -12.34 -17.99
C LYS A 62 4.78 -13.02 -16.73
N GLY A 63 4.24 -14.19 -16.39
CA GLY A 63 4.74 -15.01 -15.28
C GLY A 63 4.12 -14.68 -13.92
N SER A 64 4.81 -15.09 -12.85
CA SER A 64 4.31 -15.00 -11.48
C SER A 64 4.46 -13.58 -10.90
N ILE A 65 3.39 -13.08 -10.29
CA ILE A 65 3.33 -11.73 -9.72
C ILE A 65 2.93 -11.81 -8.25
N LEU A 66 3.74 -11.17 -7.39
CA LEU A 66 3.42 -10.95 -5.99
C LEU A 66 3.07 -9.48 -5.78
N VAL A 67 1.86 -9.20 -5.31
CA VAL A 67 1.37 -7.84 -5.04
C VAL A 67 1.30 -7.61 -3.54
N PHE A 68 1.96 -6.58 -3.07
CA PHE A 68 1.91 -6.18 -1.67
C PHE A 68 0.85 -5.11 -1.43
N VAL A 69 -0.04 -5.38 -0.49
CA VAL A 69 -1.08 -4.46 -0.02
C VAL A 69 -0.95 -4.22 1.48
N LYS A 70 -1.40 -3.08 1.93
CA LYS A 70 -1.24 -2.63 3.33
C LYS A 70 -2.05 -3.45 4.33
N THR A 71 -3.23 -3.95 3.96
CA THR A 71 -4.17 -4.57 4.92
C THR A 71 -4.70 -5.91 4.44
N LYS A 72 -4.99 -6.81 5.40
CA LYS A 72 -5.62 -8.10 5.15
C LYS A 72 -6.98 -8.00 4.46
N ARG A 73 -7.83 -7.06 4.91
CA ARG A 73 -9.13 -6.80 4.26
C ARG A 73 -8.96 -6.26 2.84
N GLY A 74 -7.93 -5.44 2.61
CA GLY A 74 -7.56 -4.97 1.27
C GLY A 74 -7.16 -6.13 0.35
N ALA A 75 -6.39 -7.11 0.88
CA ALA A 75 -6.01 -8.30 0.13
C ALA A 75 -7.24 -9.12 -0.31
N ASP A 76 -8.15 -9.40 0.63
CA ASP A 76 -9.37 -10.16 0.33
C ASP A 76 -10.27 -9.45 -0.68
N LYS A 77 -10.49 -8.13 -0.49
CA LYS A 77 -11.29 -7.32 -1.41
C LYS A 77 -10.69 -7.30 -2.82
N MET A 78 -9.37 -7.13 -2.90
CA MET A 78 -8.66 -7.12 -4.19
C MET A 78 -8.79 -8.47 -4.90
N VAL A 79 -8.56 -9.58 -4.20
CA VAL A 79 -8.71 -10.92 -4.78
C VAL A 79 -10.15 -11.19 -5.24
N LYS A 80 -11.15 -10.76 -4.48
CA LYS A 80 -12.55 -10.88 -4.88
C LYS A 80 -12.79 -10.18 -6.21
N ARG A 81 -12.39 -8.90 -6.33
CA ARG A 81 -12.53 -8.13 -7.57
C ARG A 81 -11.76 -8.75 -8.73
N LEU A 82 -10.53 -9.19 -8.50
CA LEU A 82 -9.72 -9.85 -9.52
C LEU A 82 -10.35 -11.14 -10.05
N LYS A 83 -11.00 -11.92 -9.18
CA LYS A 83 -11.72 -13.14 -9.58
C LYS A 83 -12.98 -12.83 -10.39
N GLU A 84 -13.71 -11.78 -10.05
CA GLU A 84 -14.86 -11.28 -10.82
C GLU A 84 -14.44 -10.86 -12.23
N GLU A 85 -13.22 -10.34 -12.38
CA GLU A 85 -12.59 -9.97 -13.66
C GLU A 85 -11.81 -11.14 -14.31
N SER A 86 -12.05 -12.38 -13.88
CA SER A 86 -11.45 -13.62 -14.41
C SER A 86 -9.93 -13.75 -14.25
N HIS A 87 -9.32 -12.97 -13.33
CA HIS A 87 -7.91 -13.12 -13.01
C HIS A 87 -7.65 -14.29 -12.04
N SER A 88 -6.61 -15.07 -12.31
CA SER A 88 -6.18 -16.20 -11.47
C SER A 88 -5.37 -15.72 -10.27
N ALA A 89 -6.06 -15.25 -9.21
CA ALA A 89 -5.46 -14.65 -8.02
C ALA A 89 -5.89 -15.35 -6.72
N ASP A 90 -4.99 -15.33 -5.72
CA ASP A 90 -5.30 -15.69 -4.33
C ASP A 90 -4.64 -14.73 -3.34
N ALA A 91 -5.18 -14.68 -2.10
CA ALA A 91 -4.64 -13.85 -1.02
C ALA A 91 -3.85 -14.66 0.00
N ILE A 92 -2.81 -14.03 0.59
CA ILE A 92 -2.10 -14.55 1.74
C ILE A 92 -1.91 -13.45 2.81
N HIS A 93 -2.49 -13.66 3.98
CA HIS A 93 -2.44 -12.73 5.11
C HIS A 93 -2.55 -13.45 6.46
N GLY A 94 -2.31 -12.74 7.54
CA GLY A 94 -2.18 -13.34 8.88
C GLY A 94 -3.41 -14.07 9.41
N ASP A 95 -4.62 -13.74 8.93
CA ASP A 95 -5.86 -14.38 9.39
C ASP A 95 -6.15 -15.73 8.72
N LEU A 96 -5.35 -16.13 7.75
CA LEU A 96 -5.54 -17.43 7.11
C LEU A 96 -5.01 -18.55 8.01
N ARG A 97 -5.80 -19.60 8.18
CA ARG A 97 -5.37 -20.84 8.83
C ARG A 97 -4.19 -21.45 8.05
N GLN A 98 -3.28 -22.11 8.74
CA GLN A 98 -2.06 -22.66 8.14
C GLN A 98 -2.37 -23.56 6.93
N SER A 99 -3.33 -24.45 7.03
CA SER A 99 -3.74 -25.33 5.92
C SER A 99 -4.18 -24.58 4.65
N LYS A 100 -4.84 -23.41 4.81
CA LYS A 100 -5.21 -22.56 3.68
C LYS A 100 -3.99 -21.84 3.11
N ARG A 101 -3.06 -21.38 3.96
CA ARG A 101 -1.80 -20.77 3.52
C ARG A 101 -0.98 -21.75 2.66
N ASP A 102 -0.83 -23.00 3.14
CA ASP A 102 -0.09 -24.03 2.42
C ASP A 102 -0.73 -24.36 1.05
N ARG A 103 -2.06 -24.41 1.01
CA ARG A 103 -2.81 -24.60 -0.23
C ARG A 103 -2.58 -23.46 -1.23
N VAL A 104 -2.65 -22.20 -0.76
CA VAL A 104 -2.41 -21.02 -1.59
C VAL A 104 -1.00 -21.02 -2.15
N ILE A 105 0.01 -21.27 -1.28
CA ILE A 105 1.42 -21.33 -1.70
C ILE A 105 1.65 -22.44 -2.70
N ASN A 106 1.11 -23.64 -2.45
CA ASN A 106 1.24 -24.77 -3.38
C ASN A 106 0.57 -24.49 -4.72
N SER A 107 -0.59 -23.85 -4.72
CA SER A 107 -1.28 -23.46 -5.96
C SER A 107 -0.47 -22.42 -6.76
N PHE A 108 0.13 -21.45 -6.09
CA PHE A 108 1.00 -20.47 -6.71
C PHE A 108 2.30 -21.10 -7.23
N ARG A 109 2.92 -21.98 -6.44
CA ARG A 109 4.13 -22.73 -6.82
C ARG A 109 3.91 -23.60 -8.08
N LYS A 110 2.74 -24.21 -8.18
CA LYS A 110 2.36 -25.03 -9.36
C LYS A 110 1.91 -24.19 -10.57
N GLY A 111 1.92 -22.86 -10.47
CA GLY A 111 1.45 -21.98 -11.53
C GLY A 111 -0.07 -21.96 -11.74
N LEU A 112 -0.84 -22.65 -10.89
CA LEU A 112 -2.31 -22.66 -10.94
C LEU A 112 -2.90 -21.27 -10.59
N LYS A 113 -2.16 -20.49 -9.83
CA LYS A 113 -2.43 -19.08 -9.53
C LYS A 113 -1.23 -18.25 -9.95
N ARG A 114 -1.46 -17.31 -10.86
CA ARG A 114 -0.42 -16.43 -11.37
C ARG A 114 -0.15 -15.24 -10.47
N ILE A 115 -1.20 -14.77 -9.77
CA ILE A 115 -1.17 -13.55 -8.96
C ILE A 115 -1.39 -13.92 -7.49
N LEU A 116 -0.48 -13.47 -6.63
CA LEU A 116 -0.58 -13.61 -5.19
C LEU A 116 -0.64 -12.23 -4.55
N ILE A 117 -1.71 -11.95 -3.81
CA ILE A 117 -1.88 -10.70 -3.05
C ILE A 117 -1.47 -10.97 -1.61
N ALA A 118 -0.50 -10.22 -1.10
CA ALA A 118 0.09 -10.48 0.21
C ALA A 118 0.15 -9.23 1.11
N THR A 119 0.13 -9.47 2.43
CA THR A 119 0.56 -8.49 3.41
C THR A 119 1.97 -8.82 3.91
N ASP A 120 2.71 -7.84 4.44
CA ASP A 120 4.10 -8.02 4.91
C ASP A 120 4.24 -9.18 5.90
N VAL A 121 3.38 -9.19 6.92
CA VAL A 121 3.43 -10.22 7.98
C VAL A 121 3.31 -11.63 7.41
N ALA A 122 2.47 -11.82 6.41
CA ALA A 122 2.26 -13.12 5.82
C ALA A 122 3.32 -13.51 4.80
N ALA A 123 3.94 -12.54 4.15
CA ALA A 123 4.98 -12.79 3.16
C ALA A 123 6.36 -13.07 3.78
N ARG A 124 6.55 -12.67 5.06
CA ARG A 124 7.79 -13.00 5.78
C ARG A 124 7.90 -14.49 6.05
N GLY A 125 9.07 -15.05 5.84
CA GLY A 125 9.33 -16.47 6.07
C GLY A 125 8.67 -17.43 5.07
N LEU A 126 7.96 -16.92 4.06
CA LEU A 126 7.43 -17.77 3.00
C LEU A 126 8.55 -18.16 2.03
N ASP A 127 8.74 -19.45 1.89
CA ASP A 127 9.50 -20.02 0.77
C ASP A 127 8.59 -20.08 -0.45
N ILE A 128 8.53 -18.95 -1.17
CA ILE A 128 7.83 -18.86 -2.46
C ILE A 128 8.93 -18.87 -3.53
N PRO A 129 9.03 -19.92 -4.33
CA PRO A 129 10.02 -19.98 -5.38
C PRO A 129 9.68 -19.04 -6.53
N LEU A 130 10.72 -18.46 -7.16
CA LEU A 130 10.73 -17.80 -8.46
C LEU A 130 9.56 -16.83 -8.72
N ILE A 131 9.45 -15.82 -7.87
CA ILE A 131 8.60 -14.68 -8.18
C ILE A 131 9.33 -13.82 -9.21
N GLN A 132 8.72 -13.66 -10.39
CA GLN A 132 9.30 -12.86 -11.46
C GLN A 132 9.08 -11.38 -11.24
N HIS A 133 7.91 -11.01 -10.72
CA HIS A 133 7.53 -9.61 -10.51
C HIS A 133 6.99 -9.38 -9.11
N VAL A 134 7.52 -8.36 -8.45
CA VAL A 134 6.97 -7.82 -7.20
C VAL A 134 6.32 -6.49 -7.51
N ILE A 135 5.08 -6.28 -7.08
CA ILE A 135 4.39 -5.01 -7.19
C ILE A 135 4.06 -4.50 -5.78
N ASN A 136 4.65 -3.38 -5.39
CA ASN A 136 4.27 -2.67 -4.19
C ASN A 136 3.06 -1.78 -4.53
N TYR A 137 1.86 -2.34 -4.44
CA TYR A 137 0.61 -1.60 -4.63
C TYR A 137 0.44 -0.53 -3.56
N ASP A 138 0.79 -0.86 -2.31
CA ASP A 138 0.91 0.08 -1.21
C ASP A 138 2.33 0.04 -0.66
N LEU A 139 2.88 1.19 -0.26
CA LEU A 139 4.15 1.24 0.43
C LEU A 139 4.09 0.52 1.78
N PRO A 140 5.20 -0.07 2.25
CA PRO A 140 5.29 -0.68 3.56
C PRO A 140 5.16 0.38 4.67
N GLN A 141 4.87 -0.08 5.90
CA GLN A 141 4.80 0.81 7.05
C GLN A 141 6.18 1.18 7.62
N VAL A 142 7.17 0.35 7.37
CA VAL A 142 8.58 0.57 7.73
C VAL A 142 9.47 0.43 6.50
N PRO A 143 10.48 1.30 6.33
CA PRO A 143 11.33 1.29 5.13
C PRO A 143 12.04 -0.04 4.87
N GLU A 144 12.46 -0.74 5.92
CA GLU A 144 13.17 -2.00 5.84
C GLU A 144 12.36 -3.10 5.17
N ASP A 145 11.03 -3.06 5.32
CA ASP A 145 10.15 -4.03 4.67
C ASP A 145 10.16 -3.92 3.15
N TYR A 146 10.49 -2.75 2.61
CA TYR A 146 10.66 -2.58 1.16
C TYR A 146 11.73 -3.53 0.61
N ILE A 147 12.89 -3.61 1.28
CA ILE A 147 13.98 -4.50 0.89
C ILE A 147 13.55 -5.96 0.98
N HIS A 148 12.83 -6.31 2.04
CA HIS A 148 12.29 -7.67 2.21
C HIS A 148 11.26 -8.05 1.14
N ARG A 149 10.45 -7.10 0.68
CA ARG A 149 9.47 -7.30 -0.40
C ARG A 149 10.15 -7.51 -1.74
N ILE A 150 11.01 -6.59 -2.15
CA ILE A 150 11.70 -6.71 -3.45
C ILE A 150 12.63 -7.93 -3.47
N GLY A 151 13.21 -8.32 -2.34
CA GLY A 151 13.99 -9.54 -2.19
C GLY A 151 13.17 -10.84 -2.31
N ARG A 152 11.87 -10.78 -2.64
CA ARG A 152 11.07 -11.95 -3.03
C ARG A 152 11.28 -12.34 -4.49
N THR A 153 11.80 -11.45 -5.32
CA THR A 153 12.24 -11.74 -6.69
C THR A 153 13.76 -11.79 -6.81
N ALA A 154 14.28 -12.11 -7.97
CA ALA A 154 15.71 -12.23 -8.31
C ALA A 154 16.51 -13.17 -7.38
N ARG A 155 15.91 -14.27 -6.96
CA ARG A 155 16.56 -15.28 -6.13
C ARG A 155 17.33 -16.30 -6.98
N ALA A 156 18.32 -16.92 -6.35
CA ALA A 156 19.14 -17.97 -6.98
C ALA A 156 19.74 -17.58 -8.34
N GLY A 157 20.11 -16.28 -8.50
CA GLY A 157 20.75 -15.79 -9.72
C GLY A 157 19.81 -15.44 -10.87
N SER A 158 18.49 -15.62 -10.70
CA SER A 158 17.50 -15.21 -11.71
C SER A 158 17.32 -13.68 -11.74
N GLU A 159 16.89 -13.17 -12.88
CA GLU A 159 16.45 -11.77 -13.01
C GLU A 159 15.06 -11.60 -12.43
N GLY A 160 14.78 -10.39 -11.92
CA GLY A 160 13.47 -10.06 -11.40
C GLY A 160 13.17 -8.56 -11.48
N SER A 161 11.92 -8.22 -11.41
CA SER A 161 11.51 -6.81 -11.40
C SER A 161 10.64 -6.46 -10.19
N ALA A 162 10.80 -5.23 -9.72
CA ALA A 162 10.00 -4.65 -8.67
C ALA A 162 9.40 -3.33 -9.15
N LEU A 163 8.08 -3.23 -9.15
CA LEU A 163 7.34 -2.01 -9.45
C LEU A 163 6.73 -1.44 -8.17
N THR A 164 6.84 -0.15 -8.00
CA THR A 164 6.27 0.55 -6.84
C THR A 164 5.31 1.65 -7.29
N PHE A 165 4.07 1.56 -6.84
CA PHE A 165 3.09 2.63 -7.02
C PHE A 165 3.29 3.70 -5.97
N LEU A 166 3.38 4.94 -6.42
CA LEU A 166 3.59 6.10 -5.57
C LEU A 166 2.43 7.08 -5.75
N THR A 167 1.74 7.36 -4.65
CA THR A 167 0.77 8.45 -4.59
C THR A 167 1.42 9.71 -4.03
N PRO A 168 0.81 10.90 -4.18
CA PRO A 168 1.32 12.13 -3.56
C PRO A 168 1.53 12.02 -2.04
N ASP A 169 0.74 11.18 -1.36
CA ASP A 169 0.82 10.96 0.09
C ASP A 169 2.02 10.10 0.50
N ASP A 170 2.57 9.32 -0.41
CA ASP A 170 3.64 8.35 -0.15
C ASP A 170 5.04 8.99 -0.07
N ARG A 171 5.16 10.28 -0.37
CA ARG A 171 6.43 10.98 -0.52
C ARG A 171 7.38 10.82 0.67
N LEU A 172 6.89 10.95 1.89
CA LEU A 172 7.74 10.88 3.09
C LEU A 172 8.30 9.47 3.28
N MET A 173 7.44 8.46 3.14
CA MET A 173 7.86 7.07 3.24
C MET A 173 8.81 6.69 2.11
N TRP A 174 8.54 7.12 0.88
CA TRP A 174 9.41 6.88 -0.25
C TRP A 174 10.81 7.50 -0.07
N ASN A 175 10.89 8.72 0.46
CA ASN A 175 12.18 9.34 0.81
C ASN A 175 12.94 8.55 1.87
N SER A 176 12.24 7.98 2.86
CA SER A 176 12.86 7.14 3.89
C SER A 176 13.39 5.82 3.30
N ILE A 177 12.65 5.21 2.38
CA ILE A 177 13.09 4.02 1.65
C ILE A 177 14.34 4.33 0.81
N ASN A 178 14.34 5.43 0.05
CA ASN A 178 15.49 5.81 -0.78
C ASN A 178 16.73 6.08 0.06
N LYS A 179 16.61 6.72 1.23
CA LYS A 179 17.76 6.91 2.16
C LYS A 179 18.29 5.59 2.71
N LEU A 180 17.45 4.57 2.83
CA LEU A 180 17.88 3.25 3.28
C LEU A 180 18.64 2.51 2.16
N ILE A 181 18.22 2.69 0.90
CA ILE A 181 18.85 2.07 -0.28
C ILE A 181 20.15 2.78 -0.65
N ASP A 182 20.12 4.11 -0.66
CA ASP A 182 21.26 4.97 -0.96
C ASP A 182 21.46 5.99 0.18
N PRO A 183 22.47 5.81 1.03
CA PRO A 183 22.79 6.77 2.11
C PRO A 183 23.08 8.20 1.61
N ASN A 184 23.49 8.36 0.35
CA ASN A 184 23.76 9.65 -0.27
C ASN A 184 22.52 10.29 -0.90
N PHE A 185 21.37 9.62 -0.86
CA PHE A 185 20.14 10.13 -1.43
C PHE A 185 19.73 11.47 -0.80
N LYS A 186 19.61 12.48 -1.63
CA LYS A 186 19.09 13.81 -1.24
C LYS A 186 17.66 13.94 -1.78
N PRO A 187 16.65 14.03 -0.91
CA PRO A 187 15.28 14.23 -1.37
C PRO A 187 15.17 15.55 -2.14
N ALA A 188 14.46 15.53 -3.24
CA ALA A 188 14.16 16.74 -3.99
C ALA A 188 13.51 17.78 -3.05
N PRO A 189 13.92 19.04 -3.11
CA PRO A 189 13.35 20.09 -2.28
C PRO A 189 11.83 20.06 -2.43
N SER A 190 11.12 20.06 -1.31
CA SER A 190 9.68 20.19 -1.33
C SER A 190 9.36 21.53 -1.97
N GLY A 191 8.90 21.51 -3.21
CA GLY A 191 8.36 22.71 -3.82
C GLY A 191 7.33 23.25 -2.82
N LEU A 192 7.70 24.34 -2.18
CA LEU A 192 6.82 25.12 -1.32
C LEU A 192 5.54 25.33 -2.12
N ARG A 193 4.46 24.66 -1.74
CA ARG A 193 3.14 25.15 -2.09
C ARG A 193 3.13 26.57 -1.53
N LYS A 194 3.43 27.54 -2.37
CA LYS A 194 3.07 28.93 -2.08
C LYS A 194 1.59 28.89 -1.77
N ASN A 195 1.25 28.95 -0.48
CA ASN A 195 -0.08 29.28 -0.06
C ASN A 195 -0.48 30.50 -0.87
N SER A 196 -1.29 30.33 -1.88
CA SER A 196 -2.04 31.42 -2.46
C SER A 196 -2.94 31.90 -1.31
N LYS A 197 -2.42 32.86 -0.57
CA LYS A 197 -3.24 33.67 0.33
C LYS A 197 -4.36 34.19 -0.55
N SER A 198 -5.52 33.57 -0.46
CA SER A 198 -6.74 34.12 -0.98
C SER A 198 -6.85 35.52 -0.37
N LYS A 199 -6.64 36.54 -1.19
CA LYS A 199 -6.97 37.91 -0.83
C LYS A 199 -8.43 37.91 -0.40
N ARG A 200 -8.67 37.87 0.90
CA ARG A 200 -9.93 38.28 1.47
C ARG A 200 -10.11 39.73 1.03
N ARG A 201 -10.89 39.93 -0.03
CA ARG A 201 -11.42 41.21 -0.40
C ARG A 201 -12.23 41.68 0.79
N GLY A 202 -11.72 42.70 1.46
CA GLY A 202 -12.38 43.40 2.54
C GLY A 202 -13.74 43.88 2.04
N LYS A 203 -14.79 43.49 2.74
CA LYS A 203 -16.07 44.20 2.71
C LYS A 203 -15.82 45.56 3.37
N GLY A 204 -15.82 46.57 2.56
CA GLY A 204 -15.98 47.96 3.03
C GLY A 204 -17.36 48.14 3.62
N PRO A 205 -17.52 49.09 4.54
CA PRO A 205 -18.73 49.27 5.32
C PRO A 205 -19.70 50.23 4.68
N ASN A 206 -20.97 50.01 4.99
CA ASN A 206 -22.01 51.04 5.13
C ASN A 206 -22.88 51.39 3.92
N ASN A 207 -24.18 51.32 4.05
CA ASN A 207 -24.92 52.45 4.58
C ASN A 207 -26.39 52.12 4.89
N LYS A 208 -26.82 52.72 5.94
CA LYS A 208 -28.18 52.80 6.49
C LYS A 208 -29.20 53.27 5.46
N LYS A 209 -30.40 52.77 5.47
CA LYS A 209 -31.63 53.50 5.86
C LYS A 209 -32.88 52.87 5.21
N ARG A 210 -33.80 52.65 6.10
CA ARG A 210 -35.20 53.05 6.10
C ARG A 210 -36.27 52.13 5.53
N LYS A 211 -37.12 51.83 6.51
CA LYS A 211 -38.60 51.96 6.67
C LYS A 211 -39.40 50.77 6.12
N ALA A 212 -39.95 50.03 7.04
CA ALA A 212 -41.27 50.18 7.68
C ALA A 212 -42.44 49.96 6.73
N ARG A 213 -43.24 49.05 7.11
CA ARG A 213 -44.71 48.95 7.09
C ARG A 213 -45.18 47.60 6.64
N ASP A 214 -45.75 46.96 7.53
CA ASP A 214 -47.16 46.76 7.90
C ASP A 214 -47.81 45.56 7.24
N GLU A 215 -48.22 44.72 8.13
CA GLU A 215 -49.57 44.22 8.39
C GLU A 215 -50.11 43.10 7.50
N LYS A 216 -50.38 42.07 8.17
CA LYS A 216 -51.64 41.50 8.62
C LYS A 216 -52.24 40.36 7.79
N LYS A 217 -52.65 39.39 8.57
CA LYS A 217 -53.84 38.53 8.41
C LYS A 217 -53.70 37.36 7.44
N SER A 218 -54.19 36.22 7.66
CA SER A 218 -54.96 35.61 8.74
C SER A 218 -55.45 34.26 8.19
N TYR A 219 -55.57 33.29 9.06
CA TYR A 219 -56.58 32.28 9.09
C TYR A 219 -56.89 31.39 7.86
N GLY A 220 -56.90 30.12 8.11
CA GLY A 220 -57.65 29.16 7.32
C GLY A 220 -57.42 27.71 7.74
N LYS A 221 -58.19 27.28 8.72
CA LYS A 221 -58.48 25.93 9.14
C LYS A 221 -59.09 25.10 8.02
N GLY A 222 -58.89 23.79 8.10
CA GLY A 222 -59.72 22.77 7.46
C GLY A 222 -58.95 21.46 7.34
N ARG A 223 -58.92 20.53 8.16
CA ARG A 223 -59.72 19.47 8.75
C ARG A 223 -60.67 18.78 7.75
N GLN A 224 -60.41 17.52 7.51
CA GLN A 224 -61.28 16.36 7.39
C GLN A 224 -60.56 15.28 6.56
N GLU A 225 -60.22 14.15 7.11
CA GLU A 225 -61.00 12.97 7.54
C GLU A 225 -61.49 12.10 6.40
N ARG A 226 -61.16 10.83 6.56
CA ARG A 226 -61.82 9.60 6.10
C ARG A 226 -61.58 9.21 4.64
N SER A 227 -61.49 7.97 4.26
CA SER A 227 -61.67 6.66 4.90
C SER A 227 -61.36 5.58 3.86
N SER A 228 -60.81 4.46 4.35
CA SER A 228 -61.20 3.09 3.98
C SER A 228 -61.38 2.74 2.49
N SER A 229 -60.84 1.71 1.96
CA SER A 229 -61.19 0.31 2.14
C SER A 229 -60.99 -0.48 0.82
N PHE A 230 -60.59 -1.70 0.96
CA PHE A 230 -60.81 -2.89 0.06
C PHE A 230 -60.27 -2.83 -1.39
N ARG A 231 -59.37 -3.64 -1.78
CA ARG A 231 -59.36 -5.13 -1.97
C ARG A 231 -57.92 -5.65 -2.05
#